data_0f4a22b60c28c5d27a22890c5a730666
#
_entry.id   0f4a22b60c28c5d27a22890c5a730666
#
_cell.length_a   1.000
_cell.length_b   1.000
_cell.length_c   1.000
_cell.angle_alpha   90.00
_cell.angle_beta   90.00
_cell.angle_gamma   90.00
#
_symmetry.space_group_name_H-M   'P 1'
#
loop_
_entity.id
_entity.type
_entity.pdbx_description
1 polymer ?
#
loop_
_entity_poly.entity_id
_entity_poly.type
_entity_poly.pdbx_seq_one_letter_code
_entity_poly.pdbx_strand_id
1 'polypeptide(L)'
;MSLGYNAFYRTTDYDELDVDVSSYSVDSLGAGISIGYPISETARLTYGLTAQQDEINTGRYTVDEIFDFTRKEGEKYLNFKASVGWSESTLNRGVLANRGHSQSLVFETTVPGSDLSFYKLDYRGQVFKPLTDTYTMRFHTQLGLSLIHI
;
A
#
# COMPACT_ATOMS: atom_id res chain seq x y z
N MET A 1 -17.15 5.20 -14.76
CA MET A 1 -16.58 6.04 -13.71
C MET A 1 -17.12 5.55 -12.37
N SER A 2 -16.27 5.34 -11.38
CA SER A 2 -16.66 4.91 -10.03
C SER A 2 -16.08 5.87 -9.01
N LEU A 3 -16.84 6.15 -7.95
CA LEU A 3 -16.42 6.94 -6.81
C LEU A 3 -16.42 6.03 -5.58
N GLY A 4 -15.32 6.02 -4.85
CA GLY A 4 -15.14 5.23 -3.64
C GLY A 4 -14.79 6.10 -2.44
N TYR A 5 -15.30 5.72 -1.29
CA TYR A 5 -14.95 6.29 0.00
C TYR A 5 -14.43 5.17 0.90
N ASN A 6 -13.42 5.46 1.67
CA ASN A 6 -12.92 4.53 2.67
C ASN A 6 -12.59 5.27 3.96
N ALA A 7 -12.83 4.61 5.07
CA ALA A 7 -12.32 4.99 6.37
C ALA A 7 -11.78 3.74 7.05
N PHE A 8 -10.67 3.85 7.75
CA PHE A 8 -10.04 2.72 8.41
C PHE A 8 -9.39 3.13 9.72
N TYR A 9 -9.36 2.19 10.63
CA TYR A 9 -8.52 2.20 11.81
C TYR A 9 -7.71 0.91 11.82
N ARG A 10 -6.41 1.02 12.02
CA ARG A 10 -5.49 -0.12 12.04
C ARG A 10 -4.53 0.05 13.20
N THR A 11 -4.39 -0.98 14.00
CA THR A 11 -3.30 -1.14 14.97
C THR A 11 -2.36 -2.22 14.46
N THR A 12 -1.07 -1.91 14.41
CA THR A 12 -0.03 -2.88 14.09
C THR A 12 0.88 -2.98 15.30
N ASP A 13 0.91 -4.15 15.92
CA ASP A 13 1.74 -4.45 17.07
C ASP A 13 2.94 -5.29 16.62
N TYR A 14 4.14 -4.85 17.00
CA TYR A 14 5.40 -5.51 16.67
C TYR A 14 6.03 -6.22 17.87
N ASP A 15 5.28 -6.39 18.97
CA ASP A 15 5.76 -7.02 20.22
C ASP A 15 5.82 -8.57 20.15
N GLU A 16 5.25 -9.18 19.10
CA GLU A 16 5.06 -10.63 19.02
C GLU A 16 6.16 -11.39 18.25
N LEU A 17 7.22 -10.70 17.84
CA LEU A 17 8.37 -11.34 17.23
C LEU A 17 9.36 -11.75 18.34
N ASP A 18 9.53 -13.06 18.54
CA ASP A 18 10.38 -13.77 19.52
C ASP A 18 11.90 -13.48 19.34
N VAL A 19 12.25 -12.25 19.05
CA VAL A 19 13.61 -11.72 18.93
C VAL A 19 13.66 -10.42 19.73
N ASP A 20 14.68 -10.23 20.53
CA ASP A 20 15.00 -9.05 21.35
C ASP A 20 15.09 -7.71 20.55
N VAL A 21 14.10 -7.40 19.72
CA VAL A 21 14.06 -6.24 18.85
C VAL A 21 12.78 -5.44 19.12
N SER A 22 12.95 -4.36 19.85
CA SER A 22 12.03 -3.22 20.09
C SER A 22 10.52 -3.50 20.04
N SER A 23 9.86 -3.43 21.20
CA SER A 23 8.40 -3.38 21.29
C SER A 23 7.90 -1.97 20.95
N TYR A 24 7.18 -1.82 19.85
CA TYR A 24 6.44 -0.61 19.50
C TYR A 24 5.15 -0.97 18.76
N SER A 25 4.15 -0.16 18.88
CA SER A 25 2.92 -0.28 18.08
C SER A 25 2.66 0.98 17.28
N VAL A 26 2.01 0.81 16.14
CA VAL A 26 1.59 1.90 15.27
C VAL A 26 0.09 1.86 15.11
N ASP A 27 -0.56 2.91 15.56
CA ASP A 27 -1.98 3.13 15.36
C ASP A 27 -2.19 4.08 14.20
N SER A 28 -2.97 3.64 13.21
CA SER A 28 -3.27 4.41 12.00
C SER A 28 -4.76 4.63 11.88
N LEU A 29 -5.18 5.87 11.83
CA LEU A 29 -6.54 6.29 11.53
C LEU A 29 -6.55 7.06 10.22
N GLY A 30 -7.42 6.70 9.29
CA GLY A 30 -7.45 7.38 8.01
C GLY A 30 -8.81 7.38 7.33
N ALA A 31 -8.99 8.36 6.46
CA ALA A 31 -10.12 8.44 5.55
C ALA A 31 -9.67 8.89 4.17
N GLY A 32 -10.30 8.37 3.14
CA GLY A 32 -9.92 8.68 1.77
C GLY A 32 -11.07 8.63 0.79
N ILE A 33 -10.83 9.26 -0.35
CA ILE A 33 -11.70 9.24 -1.52
C ILE A 33 -10.91 8.74 -2.71
N SER A 34 -11.56 8.01 -3.61
CA SER A 34 -10.94 7.53 -4.84
C SER A 34 -11.90 7.64 -6.02
N ILE A 35 -11.34 7.93 -7.18
CA ILE A 35 -12.08 8.02 -8.44
C ILE A 35 -11.46 7.04 -9.40
N GLY A 36 -12.26 6.08 -9.88
CA GLY A 36 -11.86 5.11 -10.90
C GLY A 36 -12.44 5.49 -12.27
N TYR A 37 -11.56 5.65 -13.25
CA TYR A 37 -11.92 5.93 -14.63
C TYR A 37 -11.55 4.74 -15.53
N PRO A 38 -12.51 4.06 -16.15
CA PRO A 38 -12.23 3.01 -17.12
C PRO A 38 -11.64 3.63 -18.40
N ILE A 39 -10.46 3.16 -18.81
CA ILE A 39 -9.83 3.56 -20.08
C ILE A 39 -10.29 2.63 -21.19
N SER A 40 -10.44 1.34 -20.86
CA SER A 40 -10.95 0.30 -21.74
C SER A 40 -11.76 -0.72 -20.95
N GLU A 41 -12.24 -1.77 -21.62
CA GLU A 41 -12.94 -2.88 -20.95
C GLU A 41 -12.08 -3.63 -19.93
N THR A 42 -10.78 -3.64 -20.15
CA THR A 42 -9.80 -4.37 -19.33
C THR A 42 -8.93 -3.47 -18.46
N ALA A 43 -8.88 -2.15 -18.73
CA ALA A 43 -7.97 -1.23 -18.09
C ALA A 43 -8.68 -0.06 -17.38
N ARG A 44 -8.14 0.32 -16.22
CA ARG A 44 -8.67 1.39 -15.37
C ARG A 44 -7.54 2.25 -14.81
N LEU A 45 -7.78 3.55 -14.75
CA LEU A 45 -7.04 4.50 -13.90
C LEU A 45 -7.80 4.76 -12.60
N THR A 46 -7.05 4.88 -11.51
CA THR A 46 -7.59 5.23 -10.19
C THR A 46 -6.80 6.38 -9.62
N TYR A 47 -7.50 7.39 -9.16
CA TYR A 47 -6.92 8.53 -8.44
C TYR A 47 -7.43 8.49 -7.02
N GLY A 48 -6.57 8.67 -6.04
CA GLY A 48 -6.91 8.64 -4.63
C GLY A 48 -6.32 9.81 -3.86
N LEU A 49 -7.08 10.29 -2.87
CA LEU A 49 -6.62 11.21 -1.85
C LEU A 49 -6.98 10.62 -0.49
N THR A 50 -6.02 10.55 0.42
CA THR A 50 -6.20 9.98 1.75
C THR A 50 -5.56 10.89 2.78
N ALA A 51 -6.30 11.20 3.84
CA ALA A 51 -5.76 11.78 5.06
C ALA A 51 -5.57 10.65 6.07
N GLN A 52 -4.38 10.52 6.64
CA GLN A 52 -4.03 9.47 7.60
C GLN A 52 -3.24 10.08 8.74
N GLN A 53 -3.66 9.76 9.94
CA GLN A 53 -2.91 10.05 11.16
C GLN A 53 -2.30 8.75 11.67
N ASP A 54 -1.00 8.76 11.87
CA ASP A 54 -0.24 7.67 12.45
C ASP A 54 0.26 8.09 13.83
N GLU A 55 0.09 7.21 14.83
CA GLU A 55 0.57 7.39 16.19
C GLU A 55 1.51 6.22 16.53
N ILE A 56 2.75 6.54 16.86
CA ILE A 56 3.75 5.55 17.24
C ILE A 56 3.80 5.48 18.76
N ASN A 57 3.41 4.33 19.30
CA ASN A 57 3.49 4.04 20.72
C ASN A 57 4.76 3.22 20.99
N THR A 58 5.70 3.80 21.73
CA THR A 58 6.98 3.17 22.07
C THR A 58 6.84 2.36 23.36
N GLY A 59 7.27 1.10 23.34
CA GLY A 59 7.31 0.20 24.51
C GLY A 59 8.62 0.34 25.33
N ARG A 60 8.77 -0.49 26.37
CA ARG A 60 9.91 -0.44 27.30
C ARG A 60 11.27 -0.82 26.70
N TYR A 61 11.29 -1.49 25.56
CA TYR A 61 12.48 -2.00 24.87
C TYR A 61 12.60 -1.41 23.46
N THR A 62 12.28 -0.13 23.28
CA THR A 62 12.40 0.56 22.00
C THR A 62 13.85 0.88 21.67
N VAL A 63 14.29 0.65 20.44
CA VAL A 63 15.64 0.99 19.95
C VAL A 63 15.84 2.50 20.00
N ASP A 64 17.05 2.94 20.34
CA ASP A 64 17.40 4.36 20.52
C ASP A 64 17.07 5.22 19.28
N GLU A 65 17.17 4.67 18.06
CA GLU A 65 16.84 5.37 16.83
C GLU A 65 15.34 5.72 16.72
N ILE A 66 14.44 4.82 17.17
CA ILE A 66 13.00 5.09 17.18
C ILE A 66 12.67 6.09 18.29
N PHE A 67 13.36 5.99 19.43
CA PHE A 67 13.18 6.91 20.53
C PHE A 67 13.63 8.32 20.18
N ASP A 68 14.76 8.45 19.48
CA ASP A 68 15.27 9.73 19.00
C ASP A 68 14.39 10.33 17.90
N PHE A 69 13.81 9.50 17.04
CA PHE A 69 12.87 9.92 16.01
C PHE A 69 11.58 10.48 16.64
N THR A 70 10.91 9.71 17.51
CA THR A 70 9.68 10.16 18.19
C THR A 70 9.89 11.38 19.08
N ARG A 71 11.12 11.53 19.66
CA ARG A 71 11.47 12.70 20.48
C ARG A 71 11.67 13.97 19.64
N LYS A 72 12.15 13.85 18.42
CA LYS A 72 12.39 14.99 17.51
C LYS A 72 11.15 15.43 16.75
N GLU A 73 10.40 14.48 16.24
CA GLU A 73 9.27 14.71 15.32
C GLU A 73 7.89 14.55 16.00
N GLY A 74 7.85 14.04 17.26
CA GLY A 74 6.61 13.76 17.99
C GLY A 74 6.12 12.32 17.81
N GLU A 75 5.01 11.97 18.46
CA GLU A 75 4.40 10.63 18.42
C GLU A 75 3.29 10.53 17.38
N LYS A 76 2.79 11.66 16.86
CA LYS A 76 1.65 11.73 15.94
C LYS A 76 2.04 12.43 14.65
N TYR A 77 1.74 11.77 13.53
CA TYR A 77 2.03 12.27 12.19
C TYR A 77 0.75 12.34 11.38
N LEU A 78 0.44 13.52 10.86
CA LEU A 78 -0.67 13.71 9.94
C LEU A 78 -0.12 13.75 8.51
N ASN A 79 -0.52 12.78 7.70
CA ASN A 79 -0.08 12.65 6.33
C ASN A 79 -1.24 12.75 5.35
N PHE A 80 -1.12 13.62 4.37
CA PHE A 80 -2.01 13.69 3.23
C PHE A 80 -1.33 13.01 2.06
N LYS A 81 -1.96 11.98 1.51
CA LYS A 81 -1.43 11.12 0.46
C LYS A 81 -2.23 11.29 -0.81
N ALA A 82 -1.54 11.47 -1.92
CA ALA A 82 -2.12 11.38 -3.26
C ALA A 82 -1.63 10.11 -3.93
N SER A 83 -2.51 9.41 -4.62
CA SER A 83 -2.18 8.20 -5.36
C SER A 83 -2.74 8.22 -6.77
N VAL A 84 -1.97 7.63 -7.69
CA VAL A 84 -2.40 7.35 -9.06
C VAL A 84 -2.10 5.89 -9.34
N GLY A 85 -3.14 5.14 -9.70
CA GLY A 85 -3.04 3.72 -10.02
C GLY A 85 -3.51 3.45 -11.44
N TRP A 86 -2.78 2.58 -12.13
CA TRP A 86 -3.21 1.96 -13.36
C TRP A 86 -3.33 0.46 -13.15
N SER A 87 -4.40 -0.13 -13.65
CA SER A 87 -4.60 -1.56 -13.58
C SER A 87 -5.22 -2.08 -14.88
N GLU A 88 -4.77 -3.24 -15.30
CA GLU A 88 -5.28 -3.98 -16.45
C GLU A 88 -5.46 -5.44 -16.09
N SER A 89 -6.56 -6.04 -16.56
CA SER A 89 -6.83 -7.46 -16.34
C SER A 89 -7.55 -8.06 -17.55
N THR A 90 -6.91 -9.06 -18.16
CA THR A 90 -7.45 -9.88 -19.26
C THR A 90 -7.73 -11.32 -18.80
N LEU A 91 -7.79 -11.53 -17.47
CA LEU A 91 -8.04 -12.85 -16.90
C LEU A 91 -9.41 -13.37 -17.33
N ASN A 92 -9.45 -14.62 -17.80
CA ASN A 92 -10.67 -15.25 -18.26
C ASN A 92 -11.66 -15.58 -17.13
N ARG A 93 -11.19 -15.59 -15.86
CA ARG A 93 -12.01 -15.84 -14.65
C ARG A 93 -11.46 -15.07 -13.48
N GLY A 94 -12.33 -14.63 -12.56
CA GLY A 94 -11.92 -13.95 -11.31
C GLY A 94 -11.30 -14.92 -10.29
N VAL A 95 -11.72 -16.17 -10.29
CA VAL A 95 -11.20 -17.23 -9.42
C VAL A 95 -10.72 -18.38 -10.29
N LEU A 96 -9.56 -18.94 -9.96
CA LEU A 96 -8.92 -20.04 -10.70
C LEU A 96 -8.74 -19.71 -12.19
N ALA A 97 -8.24 -18.52 -12.49
CA ALA A 97 -7.88 -18.15 -13.85
C ALA A 97 -6.86 -19.15 -14.41
N ASN A 98 -7.06 -19.56 -15.66
CA ASN A 98 -6.12 -20.44 -16.36
C ASN A 98 -5.51 -19.78 -17.62
N ARG A 99 -5.97 -18.59 -17.99
CA ARG A 99 -5.48 -17.82 -19.13
C ARG A 99 -5.62 -16.33 -18.89
N GLY A 100 -4.70 -15.57 -19.49
CA GLY A 100 -4.69 -14.10 -19.45
C GLY A 100 -3.63 -13.57 -18.51
N HIS A 101 -3.64 -12.26 -18.34
CA HIS A 101 -2.72 -11.56 -17.46
C HIS A 101 -3.46 -10.50 -16.64
N SER A 102 -2.85 -10.11 -15.54
CA SER A 102 -3.28 -8.97 -14.76
C SER A 102 -2.05 -8.21 -14.30
N GLN A 103 -2.08 -6.90 -14.41
CA GLN A 103 -1.00 -6.03 -13.96
C GLN A 103 -1.59 -4.78 -13.31
N SER A 104 -0.83 -4.25 -12.36
CA SER A 104 -1.17 -2.99 -11.69
C SER A 104 0.11 -2.23 -11.36
N LEU A 105 0.04 -0.93 -11.54
CA LEU A 105 1.08 0.03 -11.17
C LEU A 105 0.43 1.10 -10.33
N VAL A 106 0.96 1.34 -9.13
CA VAL A 106 0.46 2.36 -8.21
C VAL A 106 1.61 3.26 -7.81
N PHE A 107 1.45 4.53 -8.02
CA PHE A 107 2.31 5.58 -7.49
C PHE A 107 1.58 6.29 -6.36
N GLU A 108 2.21 6.42 -5.21
CA GLU A 108 1.71 7.14 -4.04
C GLU A 108 2.76 8.14 -3.58
N THR A 109 2.35 9.33 -3.23
CA THR A 109 3.20 10.38 -2.67
C THR A 109 2.44 11.18 -1.63
N THR A 110 3.16 11.73 -0.67
CA THR A 110 2.62 12.74 0.23
C THR A 110 2.54 14.08 -0.47
N VAL A 111 1.54 14.87 -0.10
CA VAL A 111 1.36 16.24 -0.61
C VAL A 111 1.83 17.27 0.42
N PRO A 112 2.12 18.52 0.01
CA PRO A 112 2.51 19.58 0.93
C PRO A 112 1.52 19.75 2.08
N GLY A 113 2.03 19.89 3.30
CA GLY A 113 1.24 19.91 4.53
C GLY A 113 1.21 18.60 5.30
N SER A 114 1.91 17.57 4.79
CA SER A 114 2.17 16.32 5.49
C SER A 114 3.39 16.46 6.40
N ASP A 115 3.38 15.79 7.54
CA ASP A 115 4.52 15.74 8.47
C ASP A 115 5.68 14.93 7.90
N LEU A 116 5.37 13.90 7.11
CA LEU A 116 6.37 13.08 6.43
C LEU A 116 6.32 13.33 4.92
N SER A 117 7.48 13.30 4.27
CA SER A 117 7.60 13.39 2.82
C SER A 117 8.13 12.09 2.25
N PHE A 118 7.33 11.40 1.44
CA PHE A 118 7.74 10.17 0.78
C PHE A 118 7.07 10.00 -0.58
N TYR A 119 7.64 9.12 -1.38
CA TYR A 119 6.99 8.57 -2.56
C TYR A 119 7.23 7.06 -2.64
N LYS A 120 6.24 6.37 -3.18
CA LYS A 120 6.21 4.93 -3.29
C LYS A 120 5.69 4.52 -4.67
N LEU A 121 6.33 3.55 -5.27
CA LEU A 121 5.92 2.94 -6.52
C LEU A 121 5.79 1.44 -6.32
N ASP A 122 4.61 0.89 -6.57
CA ASP A 122 4.33 -0.54 -6.50
C ASP A 122 3.89 -1.05 -7.88
N TYR A 123 4.56 -2.08 -8.36
CA TYR A 123 4.15 -2.84 -9.53
C TYR A 123 3.84 -4.28 -9.16
N ARG A 124 2.72 -4.79 -9.65
CA ARG A 124 2.34 -6.20 -9.53
C ARG A 124 1.92 -6.70 -10.89
N GLY A 125 2.45 -7.86 -11.27
CA GLY A 125 2.13 -8.52 -12.51
C GLY A 125 1.89 -10.01 -12.31
N GLN A 126 0.92 -10.58 -13.00
CA GLN A 126 0.72 -12.02 -13.07
C GLN A 126 0.22 -12.43 -14.46
N VAL A 127 0.70 -13.59 -14.89
CA VAL A 127 0.34 -14.19 -16.17
C VAL A 127 -0.03 -15.65 -15.94
N PHE A 128 -1.13 -16.07 -16.51
CA PHE A 128 -1.58 -17.45 -16.51
C PHE A 128 -1.51 -18.02 -17.92
N LYS A 129 -0.85 -19.16 -18.06
CA LYS A 129 -0.70 -19.87 -19.33
C LYS A 129 -1.08 -21.35 -19.13
N PRO A 130 -2.11 -21.86 -19.83
CA PRO A 130 -2.42 -23.28 -19.79
C PRO A 130 -1.29 -24.05 -20.47
N LEU A 131 -0.80 -25.08 -19.82
CA LEU A 131 0.16 -26.05 -20.38
C LEU A 131 -0.55 -27.25 -20.97
N THR A 132 -1.60 -27.69 -20.28
CA THR A 132 -2.49 -28.77 -20.70
C THR A 132 -3.91 -28.41 -20.24
N ASP A 133 -4.89 -29.25 -20.55
CA ASP A 133 -6.27 -29.04 -20.07
C ASP A 133 -6.40 -29.09 -18.55
N THR A 134 -5.42 -29.72 -17.88
CA THR A 134 -5.42 -29.92 -16.42
C THR A 134 -4.43 -29.00 -15.69
N TYR A 135 -3.33 -28.61 -16.34
CA TYR A 135 -2.23 -27.87 -15.71
C TYR A 135 -2.13 -26.44 -16.25
N THR A 136 -2.08 -25.49 -15.33
CA THR A 136 -1.89 -24.06 -15.63
C THR A 136 -0.63 -23.55 -14.93
N MET A 137 0.24 -22.89 -15.67
CA MET A 137 1.41 -22.20 -15.12
C MET A 137 1.02 -20.76 -14.78
N ARG A 138 1.43 -20.31 -13.58
CA ARG A 138 1.29 -18.93 -13.13
C ARG A 138 2.67 -18.33 -12.92
N PHE A 139 2.93 -17.21 -13.55
CA PHE A 139 4.05 -16.32 -13.24
C PHE A 139 3.52 -15.13 -12.45
N HIS A 140 4.20 -14.79 -11.36
CA HIS A 140 3.86 -13.65 -10.54
C HIS A 140 5.11 -12.83 -10.26
N THR A 141 5.00 -11.50 -10.41
CA THR A 141 6.07 -10.54 -10.14
C THR A 141 5.52 -9.43 -9.27
N GLN A 142 6.28 -9.04 -8.27
CA GLN A 142 6.00 -7.87 -7.45
C GLN A 142 7.29 -7.08 -7.27
N LEU A 143 7.23 -5.78 -7.59
CA LEU A 143 8.32 -4.83 -7.44
C LEU A 143 7.82 -3.64 -6.65
N GLY A 144 8.60 -3.17 -5.68
CA GLY A 144 8.29 -2.00 -4.87
C GLY A 144 9.51 -1.11 -4.74
N LEU A 145 9.31 0.19 -4.89
CA LEU A 145 10.29 1.24 -4.62
C LEU A 145 9.66 2.21 -3.64
N SER A 146 10.35 2.49 -2.54
CA SER A 146 9.93 3.49 -1.56
C SER A 146 11.12 4.36 -1.21
N LEU A 147 10.93 5.67 -1.22
CA LEU A 147 11.90 6.66 -0.78
C LEU A 147 11.21 7.60 0.21
N ILE A 148 11.80 7.73 1.38
CA ILE A 148 11.33 8.61 2.45
C ILE A 148 12.36 9.70 2.60
N HIS A 149 11.93 10.96 2.49
CA HIS A 149 12.71 12.13 2.86
C HIS A 149 12.33 12.52 4.29
N ILE A 150 13.29 12.39 5.15
CA ILE A 150 13.21 12.87 6.54
C ILE A 150 13.92 14.21 6.62
#